data_b0a047735d15f2fb2719b35d18b133ad
#
_entry.id   b0a047735d15f2fb2719b35d18b133ad
#
_cell.length_a   1.000
_cell.length_b   1.000
_cell.length_c   1.000
_cell.angle_alpha   90.00
_cell.angle_beta   90.00
_cell.angle_gamma   90.00
#
_symmetry.space_group_name_H-M   'P 1'
#
loop_
_entity.id
_entity.type
_entity.pdbx_description
1 polymer ?
#
loop_
_entity_poly.entity_id
_entity_poly.type
_entity_poly.pdbx_seq_one_letter_code
_entity_poly.pdbx_strand_id
1 'polypeptide(L)'
;MPSPDPEIPSGEAPAVFTPATQQEFAAPPSDLENPPWNIWDVLRIVVVALITIGLFSMVAMTLAAHGEKSRAVLERLARNPRVVIPAQMAAYLVVIGYMVAIVRMAGRPFWTTIQWNFPARAAAGFGALGIALAILVQTASALLPIPKSLPIDQYFSDTAGAYLMTIFGVTFAPLVEELFFRGFLYPVVARRLGVGVSVAITALCFALIHEAQLAQAWAPLLLLWFVGLVLTAVRAWTKSVGASLCVHVGYNFTLFLLLYLASDHFRHLEKLG
;
A
#
# COMPACT_ATOMS: atom_id res chain seq x y z
N MET A 1 -37.87 94.08 -5.10
CA MET A 1 -37.79 92.69 -5.54
C MET A 1 -36.33 92.34 -5.62
N PRO A 2 -35.75 91.51 -4.79
CA PRO A 2 -34.40 91.02 -4.95
C PRO A 2 -34.39 89.79 -5.90
N SER A 3 -33.39 89.76 -6.74
CA SER A 3 -33.12 88.69 -7.70
C SER A 3 -32.71 87.41 -7.04
N PRO A 4 -33.05 86.24 -7.59
CA PRO A 4 -32.66 84.95 -6.95
C PRO A 4 -31.16 84.69 -7.15
N ASP A 5 -30.56 84.07 -6.12
CA ASP A 5 -29.16 83.63 -6.12
C ASP A 5 -28.97 82.44 -7.08
N PRO A 6 -27.78 82.34 -7.68
CA PRO A 6 -27.47 81.22 -8.58
C PRO A 6 -27.26 79.94 -7.82
N GLU A 7 -27.94 78.86 -8.23
CA GLU A 7 -27.76 77.48 -7.73
C GLU A 7 -26.33 77.00 -7.99
N ILE A 8 -25.68 76.52 -6.91
CA ILE A 8 -24.38 75.86 -6.99
C ILE A 8 -24.64 74.40 -7.41
N PRO A 9 -23.98 73.93 -8.47
CA PRO A 9 -24.16 72.45 -8.84
C PRO A 9 -23.56 71.59 -7.75
N SER A 10 -24.37 70.64 -7.32
CA SER A 10 -23.97 69.59 -6.37
C SER A 10 -22.81 68.78 -6.94
N GLY A 11 -21.64 68.93 -6.32
CA GLY A 11 -20.46 68.18 -6.68
C GLY A 11 -20.70 66.64 -6.56
N GLU A 12 -20.37 65.91 -7.61
CA GLU A 12 -20.29 64.47 -7.58
C GLU A 12 -19.34 64.03 -6.47
N ALA A 13 -19.82 63.14 -5.59
CA ALA A 13 -18.99 62.52 -4.56
C ALA A 13 -17.80 61.80 -5.21
N PRO A 14 -16.58 61.91 -4.69
CA PRO A 14 -15.43 61.19 -5.25
C PRO A 14 -15.68 59.69 -5.22
N ALA A 15 -15.43 59.03 -6.34
CA ALA A 15 -15.52 57.58 -6.48
C ALA A 15 -14.71 56.92 -5.38
N VAL A 16 -15.41 56.16 -4.50
CA VAL A 16 -14.78 55.32 -3.50
C VAL A 16 -13.94 54.30 -4.23
N PHE A 17 -12.62 54.42 -4.12
CA PHE A 17 -11.68 53.45 -4.62
C PHE A 17 -11.90 52.16 -3.83
N THR A 18 -12.69 51.21 -4.34
CA THR A 18 -12.73 49.83 -3.82
C THR A 18 -11.36 49.22 -4.12
N PRO A 19 -10.59 48.85 -3.07
CA PRO A 19 -9.34 48.13 -3.32
C PRO A 19 -9.67 46.87 -4.12
N ALA A 20 -8.89 46.62 -5.16
CA ALA A 20 -8.98 45.41 -5.99
C ALA A 20 -9.14 44.24 -5.06
N THR A 21 -10.25 43.53 -5.23
CA THR A 21 -10.55 42.26 -4.59
C THR A 21 -9.28 41.43 -4.52
N GLN A 22 -8.82 41.13 -3.30
CA GLN A 22 -7.79 40.11 -3.10
C GLN A 22 -8.19 38.97 -4.01
N GLN A 23 -7.36 38.69 -5.02
CA GLN A 23 -7.49 37.43 -5.74
C GLN A 23 -7.46 36.35 -4.67
N GLU A 24 -8.63 35.83 -4.37
CA GLU A 24 -8.81 34.65 -3.55
C GLU A 24 -7.98 33.60 -4.29
N PHE A 25 -6.76 33.37 -3.79
CA PHE A 25 -5.93 32.28 -4.28
C PHE A 25 -6.83 31.06 -4.19
N ALA A 26 -7.31 30.60 -5.33
CA ALA A 26 -8.16 29.42 -5.42
C ALA A 26 -7.53 28.35 -4.54
N ALA A 27 -8.26 27.91 -3.50
CA ALA A 27 -7.81 26.84 -2.67
C ALA A 27 -7.34 25.70 -3.60
N PRO A 28 -6.17 25.11 -3.38
CA PRO A 28 -5.69 24.04 -4.24
C PRO A 28 -6.83 23.03 -4.42
N PRO A 29 -7.02 22.48 -5.63
CA PRO A 29 -8.15 21.62 -5.92
C PRO A 29 -8.34 20.65 -4.80
N SER A 30 -9.56 20.54 -4.28
CA SER A 30 -9.95 19.71 -3.13
C SER A 30 -9.60 18.22 -3.25
N ASP A 31 -9.07 17.82 -4.40
CA ASP A 31 -8.73 16.45 -4.77
C ASP A 31 -7.27 16.07 -4.51
N LEU A 32 -6.40 17.02 -4.15
CA LEU A 32 -5.02 16.72 -3.84
C LEU A 32 -4.89 16.22 -2.40
N GLU A 33 -4.24 15.08 -2.25
CA GLU A 33 -3.87 14.54 -0.94
C GLU A 33 -2.92 15.51 -0.22
N ASN A 34 -3.18 15.79 1.03
CA ASN A 34 -2.34 16.69 1.86
C ASN A 34 -1.98 16.07 3.20
N PRO A 35 -1.12 15.04 3.24
CA PRO A 35 -0.68 14.41 4.47
C PRO A 35 0.24 15.35 5.29
N PRO A 36 0.29 15.21 6.63
CA PRO A 36 1.22 15.97 7.47
C PRO A 36 2.67 15.47 7.39
N TRP A 37 2.94 14.35 6.72
CA TRP A 37 4.28 13.81 6.46
C TRP A 37 4.74 14.11 5.03
N ASN A 38 6.01 13.87 4.77
CA ASN A 38 6.66 14.13 3.49
C ASN A 38 7.46 12.91 3.00
N ILE A 39 8.15 13.06 1.86
CA ILE A 39 8.90 11.94 1.25
C ILE A 39 10.03 11.44 2.15
N TRP A 40 10.64 12.30 2.95
CA TRP A 40 11.71 11.89 3.87
C TRP A 40 11.16 10.99 4.99
N ASP A 41 9.93 11.23 5.44
CA ASP A 41 9.27 10.37 6.41
C ASP A 41 8.96 8.99 5.80
N VAL A 42 8.52 8.95 4.54
CA VAL A 42 8.35 7.69 3.80
C VAL A 42 9.67 6.94 3.67
N LEU A 43 10.75 7.62 3.31
CA LEU A 43 12.08 7.00 3.23
C LEU A 43 12.56 6.47 4.60
N ARG A 44 12.32 7.20 5.69
CA ARG A 44 12.61 6.73 7.06
C ARG A 44 11.83 5.46 7.40
N ILE A 45 10.55 5.37 7.01
CA ILE A 45 9.75 4.14 7.19
C ILE A 45 10.41 2.97 6.45
N VAL A 46 10.85 3.17 5.20
CA VAL A 46 11.56 2.13 4.43
C VAL A 46 12.84 1.71 5.14
N VAL A 47 13.66 2.65 5.62
CA VAL A 47 14.89 2.35 6.37
C VAL A 47 14.59 1.57 7.64
N VAL A 48 13.60 1.99 8.43
CA VAL A 48 13.15 1.27 9.63
C VAL A 48 12.69 -0.13 9.28
N ALA A 49 11.93 -0.31 8.19
CA ALA A 49 11.46 -1.62 7.73
C ALA A 49 12.65 -2.53 7.38
N LEU A 50 13.61 -2.05 6.60
CA LEU A 50 14.81 -2.84 6.23
C LEU A 50 15.64 -3.25 7.45
N ILE A 51 15.88 -2.31 8.37
CA ILE A 51 16.64 -2.59 9.59
C ILE A 51 15.91 -3.61 10.48
N THR A 52 14.61 -3.41 10.70
CA THR A 52 13.84 -4.29 11.59
C THR A 52 13.63 -5.68 11.00
N ILE A 53 13.34 -5.79 9.69
CA ILE A 53 13.25 -7.09 9.02
C ILE A 53 14.58 -7.84 9.13
N GLY A 54 15.71 -7.17 8.83
CA GLY A 54 17.03 -7.77 8.96
C GLY A 54 17.36 -8.20 10.40
N LEU A 55 17.09 -7.33 11.37
CA LEU A 55 17.34 -7.61 12.78
C LEU A 55 16.49 -8.78 13.30
N PHE A 56 15.18 -8.75 13.10
CA PHE A 56 14.29 -9.82 13.59
C PHE A 56 14.53 -11.13 12.87
N SER A 57 14.86 -11.11 11.57
CA SER A 57 15.25 -12.32 10.84
C SER A 57 16.55 -12.91 11.39
N MET A 58 17.55 -12.08 11.68
CA MET A 58 18.80 -12.53 12.27
C MET A 58 18.59 -13.13 13.66
N VAL A 59 17.80 -12.47 14.51
CA VAL A 59 17.47 -12.97 15.85
C VAL A 59 16.71 -14.30 15.76
N ALA A 60 15.69 -14.40 14.93
CA ALA A 60 14.89 -15.60 14.78
C ALA A 60 15.74 -16.77 14.25
N MET A 61 16.61 -16.55 13.27
CA MET A 61 17.53 -17.57 12.77
C MET A 61 18.55 -18.01 13.84
N THR A 62 19.10 -17.07 14.61
CA THR A 62 20.04 -17.39 15.68
C THR A 62 19.40 -18.24 16.77
N LEU A 63 18.17 -17.91 17.17
CA LEU A 63 17.40 -18.70 18.15
C LEU A 63 17.06 -20.09 17.60
N ALA A 64 16.61 -20.18 16.35
CA ALA A 64 16.25 -21.45 15.71
C ALA A 64 17.43 -22.34 15.38
N ALA A 65 18.63 -21.78 15.23
CA ALA A 65 19.86 -22.53 14.96
C ALA A 65 20.41 -23.27 16.19
N HIS A 66 19.93 -22.96 17.41
CA HIS A 66 20.39 -23.59 18.66
C HIS A 66 21.92 -23.65 18.80
N GLY A 67 22.63 -22.59 18.35
CA GLY A 67 24.10 -22.51 18.40
C GLY A 67 24.83 -23.10 17.20
N GLU A 68 24.14 -23.75 16.28
CA GLU A 68 24.74 -24.24 15.03
C GLU A 68 24.93 -23.11 14.03
N LYS A 69 26.19 -22.95 13.53
CA LYS A 69 26.57 -21.82 12.64
C LYS A 69 26.90 -22.28 11.23
N SER A 70 26.52 -23.51 10.85
CA SER A 70 26.81 -23.97 9.49
C SER A 70 25.98 -23.20 8.46
N ARG A 71 26.59 -22.87 7.33
CA ARG A 71 25.93 -22.16 6.24
C ARG A 71 24.68 -22.87 5.76
N ALA A 72 24.72 -24.21 5.68
CA ALA A 72 23.59 -25.02 5.24
C ALA A 72 22.36 -24.90 6.18
N VAL A 73 22.61 -24.84 7.51
CA VAL A 73 21.53 -24.64 8.50
C VAL A 73 20.95 -23.25 8.36
N LEU A 74 21.76 -22.21 8.22
CA LEU A 74 21.29 -20.83 8.07
C LEU A 74 20.47 -20.65 6.78
N GLU A 75 20.92 -21.22 5.65
CA GLU A 75 20.18 -21.21 4.40
C GLU A 75 18.80 -21.92 4.51
N ARG A 76 18.77 -23.06 5.20
CA ARG A 76 17.50 -23.77 5.47
C ARG A 76 16.57 -22.96 6.35
N LEU A 77 17.07 -22.30 7.40
CA LEU A 77 16.27 -21.48 8.31
C LEU A 77 15.74 -20.22 7.61
N ALA A 78 16.54 -19.60 6.73
CA ALA A 78 16.13 -18.46 5.94
C ALA A 78 14.97 -18.75 4.96
N ARG A 79 14.74 -20.04 4.66
CA ARG A 79 13.62 -20.51 3.81
C ARG A 79 12.48 -21.13 4.60
N ASN A 80 12.62 -21.23 5.93
CA ASN A 80 11.59 -21.86 6.77
C ASN A 80 10.51 -20.84 7.16
N PRO A 81 9.25 -21.02 6.69
CA PRO A 81 8.17 -20.09 6.99
C PRO A 81 7.89 -19.92 8.48
N ARG A 82 8.14 -20.98 9.30
CA ARG A 82 7.96 -20.93 10.76
C ARG A 82 9.00 -20.04 11.46
N VAL A 83 10.10 -19.70 10.80
CA VAL A 83 11.13 -18.78 11.31
C VAL A 83 10.92 -17.38 10.71
N VAL A 84 10.73 -17.33 9.39
CA VAL A 84 10.70 -16.07 8.64
C VAL A 84 9.41 -15.28 8.92
N ILE A 85 8.25 -15.92 8.91
CA ILE A 85 6.96 -15.22 9.04
C ILE A 85 6.79 -14.57 10.42
N PRO A 86 7.03 -15.24 11.57
CA PRO A 86 6.97 -14.58 12.87
C PRO A 86 7.97 -13.42 13.00
N ALA A 87 9.19 -13.56 12.45
CA ALA A 87 10.19 -12.51 12.44
C ALA A 87 9.69 -11.29 11.64
N GLN A 88 9.12 -11.52 10.47
CA GLN A 88 8.58 -10.45 9.63
C GLN A 88 7.35 -9.80 10.26
N MET A 89 6.47 -10.56 10.90
CA MET A 89 5.34 -10.01 11.66
C MET A 89 5.82 -9.08 12.79
N ALA A 90 6.83 -9.49 13.55
CA ALA A 90 7.41 -8.65 14.61
C ALA A 90 8.02 -7.36 14.04
N ALA A 91 8.76 -7.43 12.93
CA ALA A 91 9.28 -6.26 12.24
C ALA A 91 8.16 -5.32 11.77
N TYR A 92 7.11 -5.87 11.18
CA TYR A 92 5.96 -5.10 10.68
C TYR A 92 5.19 -4.40 11.80
N LEU A 93 5.10 -4.98 13.00
CA LEU A 93 4.52 -4.29 14.16
C LEU A 93 5.33 -3.06 14.55
N VAL A 94 6.66 -3.13 14.49
CA VAL A 94 7.52 -1.96 14.72
C VAL A 94 7.30 -0.90 13.64
N VAL A 95 7.20 -1.30 12.38
CA VAL A 95 6.93 -0.38 11.24
C VAL A 95 5.58 0.31 11.40
N ILE A 96 4.51 -0.43 11.76
CA ILE A 96 3.20 0.15 12.06
C ILE A 96 3.31 1.15 13.23
N GLY A 97 3.98 0.76 14.31
CA GLY A 97 4.19 1.64 15.47
C GLY A 97 4.90 2.94 15.08
N TYR A 98 5.91 2.85 14.21
CA TYR A 98 6.63 4.01 13.69
C TYR A 98 5.75 4.90 12.80
N MET A 99 4.94 4.31 11.90
CA MET A 99 3.95 5.06 11.11
C MET A 99 2.95 5.78 12.00
N VAL A 100 2.45 5.12 13.05
CA VAL A 100 1.55 5.73 14.03
C VAL A 100 2.22 6.89 14.75
N ALA A 101 3.50 6.72 15.15
CA ALA A 101 4.27 7.77 15.82
C ALA A 101 4.42 9.02 14.95
N ILE A 102 4.77 8.88 13.66
CA ILE A 102 4.88 10.01 12.72
C ILE A 102 3.59 10.85 12.70
N VAL A 103 2.43 10.19 12.56
CA VAL A 103 1.14 10.90 12.48
C VAL A 103 0.77 11.53 13.82
N ARG A 104 1.02 10.84 14.95
CA ARG A 104 0.75 11.34 16.29
C ARG A 104 1.65 12.53 16.67
N MET A 105 2.92 12.51 16.29
CA MET A 105 3.85 13.64 16.48
C MET A 105 3.42 14.88 15.70
N ALA A 106 2.71 14.72 14.59
CA ALA A 106 2.07 15.82 13.87
C ALA A 106 0.72 16.28 14.50
N GLY A 107 0.34 15.77 15.67
CA GLY A 107 -0.89 16.14 16.37
C GLY A 107 -2.18 15.62 15.74
N ARG A 108 -2.10 14.59 14.88
CA ARG A 108 -3.25 14.09 14.12
C ARG A 108 -3.68 12.68 14.56
N PRO A 109 -4.99 12.34 14.50
CA PRO A 109 -5.45 10.99 14.73
C PRO A 109 -5.05 10.08 13.54
N PHE A 110 -4.46 8.92 13.83
CA PHE A 110 -3.85 8.06 12.82
C PHE A 110 -4.84 7.62 11.72
N TRP A 111 -5.93 6.93 12.11
CA TRP A 111 -6.85 6.28 11.18
C TRP A 111 -7.54 7.25 10.21
N THR A 112 -7.97 8.39 10.70
CA THR A 112 -8.60 9.43 9.87
C THR A 112 -7.60 10.11 8.95
N THR A 113 -6.37 10.33 9.44
CA THR A 113 -5.33 11.03 8.67
C THR A 113 -4.80 10.20 7.51
N ILE A 114 -4.69 8.88 7.65
CA ILE A 114 -4.35 7.97 6.54
C ILE A 114 -5.54 7.64 5.64
N GLN A 115 -6.74 8.19 5.94
CA GLN A 115 -8.00 7.90 5.24
C GLN A 115 -8.37 6.41 5.28
N TRP A 116 -8.36 5.83 6.49
CA TRP A 116 -8.75 4.41 6.65
C TRP A 116 -10.17 4.14 6.14
N ASN A 117 -11.15 4.98 6.41
CA ASN A 117 -12.54 5.00 5.90
C ASN A 117 -13.08 3.61 5.49
N PHE A 118 -13.15 2.67 6.45
CA PHE A 118 -13.52 1.29 6.13
C PHE A 118 -14.96 1.19 5.58
N PRO A 119 -15.17 0.64 4.37
CA PRO A 119 -16.46 0.66 3.69
C PRO A 119 -17.34 -0.53 4.09
N ALA A 120 -17.76 -0.63 5.35
CA ALA A 120 -18.46 -1.80 5.89
C ALA A 120 -19.63 -2.30 5.02
N ARG A 121 -20.44 -1.37 4.43
CA ARG A 121 -21.57 -1.72 3.57
C ARG A 121 -21.15 -2.19 2.18
N ALA A 122 -20.00 -1.77 1.67
CA ALA A 122 -19.50 -2.09 0.35
C ALA A 122 -18.33 -3.10 0.38
N ALA A 123 -17.92 -3.56 1.56
CA ALA A 123 -16.75 -4.43 1.72
C ALA A 123 -16.84 -5.70 0.85
N ALA A 124 -18.03 -6.33 0.80
CA ALA A 124 -18.26 -7.51 -0.04
C ALA A 124 -18.08 -7.20 -1.54
N GLY A 125 -18.52 -6.02 -2.02
CA GLY A 125 -18.34 -5.60 -3.41
C GLY A 125 -16.87 -5.36 -3.75
N PHE A 126 -16.09 -4.74 -2.84
CA PHE A 126 -14.64 -4.58 -3.03
C PHE A 126 -13.91 -5.92 -2.95
N GLY A 127 -14.31 -6.83 -2.05
CA GLY A 127 -13.82 -8.20 -2.02
C GLY A 127 -14.08 -8.95 -3.33
N ALA A 128 -15.29 -8.83 -3.88
CA ALA A 128 -15.66 -9.41 -5.18
C ALA A 128 -14.82 -8.82 -6.33
N LEU A 129 -14.51 -7.53 -6.31
CA LEU A 129 -13.57 -6.91 -7.24
C LEU A 129 -12.18 -7.54 -7.14
N GLY A 130 -11.71 -7.83 -5.93
CA GLY A 130 -10.44 -8.53 -5.69
C GLY A 130 -10.44 -9.96 -6.28
N ILE A 131 -11.54 -10.70 -6.09
CA ILE A 131 -11.73 -12.04 -6.69
C ILE A 131 -11.68 -11.94 -8.22
N ALA A 132 -12.42 -11.02 -8.82
CA ALA A 132 -12.42 -10.80 -10.27
C ALA A 132 -11.02 -10.42 -10.79
N LEU A 133 -10.29 -9.58 -10.07
CA LEU A 133 -8.92 -9.21 -10.38
C LEU A 133 -7.99 -10.43 -10.35
N ALA A 134 -8.11 -11.29 -9.34
CA ALA A 134 -7.31 -12.52 -9.25
C ALA A 134 -7.56 -13.46 -10.43
N ILE A 135 -8.83 -13.67 -10.80
CA ILE A 135 -9.20 -14.51 -11.94
C ILE A 135 -8.62 -13.90 -13.24
N LEU A 136 -8.75 -12.58 -13.43
CA LEU A 136 -8.20 -11.89 -14.60
C LEU A 136 -6.68 -12.06 -14.68
N VAL A 137 -5.96 -11.81 -13.59
CA VAL A 137 -4.50 -11.93 -13.52
C VAL A 137 -4.06 -13.37 -13.75
N GLN A 138 -4.75 -14.35 -13.16
CA GLN A 138 -4.46 -15.77 -13.37
C GLN A 138 -4.69 -16.21 -14.81
N THR A 139 -5.74 -15.69 -15.45
CA THR A 139 -5.99 -15.95 -16.89
C THR A 139 -4.91 -15.30 -17.77
N ALA A 140 -4.54 -14.06 -17.47
CA ALA A 140 -3.49 -13.35 -18.20
C ALA A 140 -2.11 -14.00 -18.02
N SER A 141 -1.84 -14.59 -16.85
CA SER A 141 -0.57 -15.28 -16.58
C SER A 141 -0.34 -16.48 -17.51
N ALA A 142 -1.42 -17.15 -17.96
CA ALA A 142 -1.33 -18.25 -18.92
C ALA A 142 -0.84 -17.81 -20.31
N LEU A 143 -0.90 -16.52 -20.62
CA LEU A 143 -0.45 -15.95 -21.91
C LEU A 143 0.96 -15.35 -21.83
N LEU A 144 1.59 -15.37 -20.66
CA LEU A 144 2.87 -14.72 -20.40
C LEU A 144 3.95 -15.76 -20.02
N PRO A 145 5.23 -15.47 -20.26
CA PRO A 145 6.32 -16.35 -19.89
C PRO A 145 6.59 -16.29 -18.37
N ILE A 146 5.72 -16.92 -17.58
CA ILE A 146 5.90 -17.05 -16.15
C ILE A 146 6.87 -18.20 -15.86
N PRO A 147 7.90 -18.04 -15.04
CA PRO A 147 8.77 -19.13 -14.60
C PRO A 147 7.97 -20.23 -13.92
N LYS A 148 8.36 -21.51 -14.17
CA LYS A 148 7.69 -22.68 -13.58
C LYS A 148 7.82 -22.73 -12.06
N SER A 149 8.91 -22.20 -11.51
CA SER A 149 9.12 -22.09 -10.06
C SER A 149 9.57 -20.68 -9.72
N LEU A 150 9.07 -20.17 -8.60
CA LEU A 150 9.39 -18.85 -8.08
C LEU A 150 10.03 -18.98 -6.68
N PRO A 151 10.91 -18.05 -6.27
CA PRO A 151 11.50 -18.08 -4.93
C PRO A 151 10.47 -18.11 -3.79
N ILE A 152 9.29 -17.56 -4.00
CA ILE A 152 8.19 -17.60 -3.02
C ILE A 152 7.69 -19.03 -2.75
N ASP A 153 7.83 -19.96 -3.73
CA ASP A 153 7.31 -21.33 -3.63
C ASP A 153 7.99 -22.12 -2.50
N GLN A 154 9.23 -21.72 -2.12
CA GLN A 154 9.94 -22.33 -0.98
C GLN A 154 9.17 -22.25 0.35
N TYR A 155 8.29 -21.26 0.52
CA TYR A 155 7.47 -21.10 1.73
C TYR A 155 6.29 -22.07 1.79
N PHE A 156 6.05 -22.83 0.72
CA PHE A 156 5.05 -23.90 0.64
C PHE A 156 5.69 -25.30 0.69
N SER A 157 6.86 -25.43 1.29
CA SER A 157 7.61 -26.69 1.36
C SER A 157 6.97 -27.74 2.28
N ASP A 158 6.10 -27.36 3.21
CA ASP A 158 5.34 -28.24 4.08
C ASP A 158 3.95 -27.65 4.39
N THR A 159 3.01 -28.52 4.74
CA THR A 159 1.60 -28.16 4.98
C THR A 159 1.43 -27.08 6.06
N ALA A 160 2.15 -27.14 7.16
CA ALA A 160 2.01 -26.13 8.23
C ALA A 160 2.60 -24.77 7.83
N GLY A 161 3.72 -24.77 7.08
CA GLY A 161 4.28 -23.57 6.48
C GLY A 161 3.32 -22.94 5.49
N ALA A 162 2.67 -23.75 4.63
CA ALA A 162 1.68 -23.28 3.67
C ALA A 162 0.46 -22.63 4.36
N TYR A 163 -0.08 -23.18 5.43
CA TYR A 163 -1.14 -22.55 6.22
C TYR A 163 -0.67 -21.22 6.85
N LEU A 164 0.53 -21.22 7.44
CA LEU A 164 1.08 -20.01 8.05
C LEU A 164 1.28 -18.90 7.01
N MET A 165 1.83 -19.25 5.85
CA MET A 165 1.99 -18.31 4.72
C MET A 165 0.66 -17.81 4.18
N THR A 166 -0.36 -18.67 4.10
CA THR A 166 -1.72 -18.30 3.68
C THR A 166 -2.33 -17.28 4.64
N ILE A 167 -2.30 -17.55 5.94
CA ILE A 167 -2.85 -16.62 6.94
C ILE A 167 -2.12 -15.29 6.88
N PHE A 168 -0.78 -15.31 6.85
CA PHE A 168 0.03 -14.10 6.74
C PHE A 168 -0.25 -13.33 5.45
N GLY A 169 -0.23 -14.00 4.30
CA GLY A 169 -0.37 -13.40 2.97
C GLY A 169 -1.79 -12.91 2.66
N VAL A 170 -2.83 -13.47 3.32
CA VAL A 170 -4.22 -13.01 3.14
C VAL A 170 -4.57 -11.88 4.09
N THR A 171 -3.95 -11.80 5.27
CA THR A 171 -4.39 -10.87 6.33
C THR A 171 -3.34 -9.81 6.67
N PHE A 172 -2.23 -10.23 7.26
CA PHE A 172 -1.28 -9.31 7.89
C PHE A 172 -0.40 -8.57 6.87
N ALA A 173 0.10 -9.26 5.85
CA ALA A 173 0.90 -8.63 4.79
C ALA A 173 0.10 -7.57 4.02
N PRO A 174 -1.12 -7.86 3.49
CA PRO A 174 -1.94 -6.85 2.85
C PRO A 174 -2.23 -5.63 3.73
N LEU A 175 -2.48 -5.83 5.02
CA LEU A 175 -2.72 -4.72 5.94
C LEU A 175 -1.52 -3.76 5.99
N VAL A 176 -0.32 -4.28 6.19
CA VAL A 176 0.90 -3.45 6.30
C VAL A 176 1.23 -2.77 4.97
N GLU A 177 1.07 -3.50 3.88
CA GLU A 177 1.29 -2.99 2.53
C GLU A 177 0.31 -1.87 2.17
N GLU A 178 -0.98 -2.02 2.45
CA GLU A 178 -1.96 -0.96 2.20
C GLU A 178 -1.71 0.27 3.09
N LEU A 179 -1.36 0.07 4.36
CA LEU A 179 -0.98 1.18 5.23
C LEU A 179 0.21 1.95 4.66
N PHE A 180 1.25 1.25 4.19
CA PHE A 180 2.44 1.90 3.64
C PHE A 180 2.18 2.51 2.26
N PHE A 181 1.73 1.73 1.28
CA PHE A 181 1.61 2.19 -0.11
C PHE A 181 0.45 3.16 -0.29
N ARG A 182 -0.73 2.86 0.24
CA ARG A 182 -1.96 3.65 0.02
C ARG A 182 -2.20 4.65 1.14
N GLY A 183 -1.72 4.35 2.35
CA GLY A 183 -1.78 5.28 3.48
C GLY A 183 -0.67 6.33 3.46
N PHE A 184 0.58 5.94 3.20
CA PHE A 184 1.74 6.83 3.36
C PHE A 184 2.36 7.29 2.03
N LEU A 185 2.72 6.39 1.11
CA LEU A 185 3.44 6.74 -0.11
C LEU A 185 2.55 7.49 -1.11
N TYR A 186 1.39 6.91 -1.45
CA TYR A 186 0.49 7.49 -2.45
C TYR A 186 0.16 8.97 -2.19
N PRO A 187 -0.31 9.40 -1.00
CA PRO A 187 -0.70 10.79 -0.79
C PRO A 187 0.48 11.77 -0.90
N VAL A 188 1.70 11.36 -0.55
CA VAL A 188 2.90 12.21 -0.71
C VAL A 188 3.25 12.42 -2.17
N VAL A 189 3.14 11.37 -2.99
CA VAL A 189 3.38 11.45 -4.44
C VAL A 189 2.26 12.23 -5.13
N ALA A 190 0.99 11.97 -4.75
CA ALA A 190 -0.19 12.63 -5.32
C ALA A 190 -0.17 14.15 -5.11
N ARG A 191 0.25 14.61 -3.93
CA ARG A 191 0.39 16.03 -3.63
C ARG A 191 1.37 16.75 -4.57
N ARG A 192 2.40 16.07 -5.08
CA ARG A 192 3.44 16.67 -5.92
C ARG A 192 3.22 16.46 -7.40
N LEU A 193 2.74 15.28 -7.81
CA LEU A 193 2.71 14.84 -9.21
C LEU A 193 1.28 14.64 -9.74
N GLY A 194 0.26 14.85 -8.90
CA GLY A 194 -1.13 14.61 -9.25
C GLY A 194 -1.50 13.11 -9.17
N VAL A 195 -2.80 12.83 -9.26
CA VAL A 195 -3.39 11.51 -9.00
C VAL A 195 -2.90 10.45 -10.00
N GLY A 196 -2.96 10.73 -11.31
CA GLY A 196 -2.65 9.74 -12.35
C GLY A 196 -1.21 9.21 -12.26
N VAL A 197 -0.24 10.14 -12.15
CA VAL A 197 1.18 9.79 -12.05
C VAL A 197 1.46 9.05 -10.75
N SER A 198 0.84 9.46 -9.64
CA SER A 198 1.04 8.82 -8.34
C SER A 198 0.47 7.40 -8.28
N VAL A 199 -0.64 7.13 -8.96
CA VAL A 199 -1.17 5.76 -9.11
C VAL A 199 -0.13 4.86 -9.77
N ALA A 200 0.46 5.30 -10.89
CA ALA A 200 1.46 4.52 -11.62
C ALA A 200 2.75 4.30 -10.81
N ILE A 201 3.27 5.35 -10.16
CA ILE A 201 4.50 5.26 -9.36
C ILE A 201 4.30 4.37 -8.13
N THR A 202 3.20 4.56 -7.39
CA THR A 202 2.92 3.74 -6.21
C THR A 202 2.76 2.26 -6.56
N ALA A 203 2.07 1.97 -7.68
CA ALA A 203 1.94 0.62 -8.21
C ALA A 203 3.29 0.01 -8.62
N LEU A 204 4.17 0.81 -9.24
CA LEU A 204 5.51 0.37 -9.59
C LEU A 204 6.35 0.03 -8.36
N CYS A 205 6.36 0.90 -7.36
CA CYS A 205 7.04 0.64 -6.09
C CYS A 205 6.50 -0.63 -5.41
N PHE A 206 5.17 -0.83 -5.45
CA PHE A 206 4.53 -2.04 -4.93
C PHE A 206 5.00 -3.31 -5.65
N ALA A 207 5.11 -3.30 -6.97
CA ALA A 207 5.61 -4.45 -7.72
C ALA A 207 7.11 -4.71 -7.42
N LEU A 208 7.92 -3.66 -7.36
CA LEU A 208 9.38 -3.78 -7.19
C LEU A 208 9.79 -4.37 -5.84
N ILE A 209 9.05 -4.16 -4.76
CA ILE A 209 9.38 -4.80 -3.47
C ILE A 209 9.23 -6.33 -3.50
N HIS A 210 8.51 -6.88 -4.50
CA HIS A 210 8.31 -8.31 -4.69
C HIS A 210 9.30 -8.94 -5.70
N GLU A 211 10.22 -8.15 -6.25
CA GLU A 211 11.17 -8.57 -7.28
C GLU A 211 11.93 -9.85 -6.89
N ALA A 212 12.46 -9.89 -5.67
CA ALA A 212 13.21 -11.04 -5.16
C ALA A 212 12.33 -12.31 -5.01
N GLN A 213 11.05 -12.16 -4.72
CA GLN A 213 10.09 -13.25 -4.57
C GLN A 213 9.65 -13.83 -5.94
N LEU A 214 9.77 -13.02 -7.00
CA LEU A 214 9.32 -13.31 -8.35
C LEU A 214 10.47 -13.60 -9.32
N ALA A 215 11.64 -14.03 -8.80
CA ALA A 215 12.84 -14.37 -9.58
C ALA A 215 13.32 -13.25 -10.52
N GLN A 216 13.02 -11.98 -10.23
CA GLN A 216 13.31 -10.82 -11.10
C GLN A 216 12.68 -10.95 -12.49
N ALA A 217 11.67 -11.81 -12.65
CA ALA A 217 11.02 -12.04 -13.93
C ALA A 217 10.05 -10.90 -14.26
N TRP A 218 10.19 -10.33 -15.46
CA TRP A 218 9.40 -9.17 -15.87
C TRP A 218 7.89 -9.45 -15.98
N ALA A 219 7.50 -10.67 -16.39
CA ALA A 219 6.10 -11.00 -16.62
C ALA A 219 5.27 -11.02 -15.32
N PRO A 220 5.67 -11.73 -14.24
CA PRO A 220 4.95 -11.65 -12.98
C PRO A 220 5.04 -10.25 -12.33
N LEU A 221 6.16 -9.52 -12.51
CA LEU A 221 6.27 -8.13 -12.04
C LEU A 221 5.30 -7.20 -12.76
N LEU A 222 5.09 -7.37 -14.07
CA LEU A 222 4.11 -6.61 -14.84
C LEU A 222 2.69 -6.88 -14.35
N LEU A 223 2.33 -8.14 -14.09
CA LEU A 223 1.04 -8.52 -13.53
C LEU A 223 0.84 -7.90 -12.14
N LEU A 224 1.86 -7.93 -11.30
CA LEU A 224 1.79 -7.35 -9.97
C LEU A 224 1.73 -5.81 -10.00
N TRP A 225 2.39 -5.18 -10.98
CA TRP A 225 2.22 -3.74 -11.22
C TRP A 225 0.78 -3.42 -11.60
N PHE A 226 0.15 -4.22 -12.46
CA PHE A 226 -1.26 -4.07 -12.82
C PHE A 226 -2.18 -4.20 -11.59
N VAL A 227 -1.95 -5.19 -10.72
CA VAL A 227 -2.64 -5.31 -9.43
C VAL A 227 -2.44 -4.02 -8.60
N GLY A 228 -1.22 -3.54 -8.50
CA GLY A 228 -0.87 -2.30 -7.81
C GLY A 228 -1.61 -1.08 -8.36
N LEU A 229 -1.80 -0.99 -9.69
CA LEU A 229 -2.59 0.05 -10.34
C LEU A 229 -4.05 0.03 -9.88
N VAL A 230 -4.69 -1.15 -9.91
CA VAL A 230 -6.09 -1.31 -9.48
C VAL A 230 -6.26 -0.92 -8.02
N LEU A 231 -5.42 -1.45 -7.13
CA LEU A 231 -5.46 -1.15 -5.70
C LEU A 231 -5.29 0.36 -5.43
N THR A 232 -4.31 1.00 -6.08
CA THR A 232 -4.06 2.42 -5.89
C THR A 232 -5.15 3.30 -6.53
N ALA A 233 -5.72 2.88 -7.66
CA ALA A 233 -6.87 3.56 -8.28
C ALA A 233 -8.11 3.48 -7.39
N VAL A 234 -8.40 2.33 -6.78
CA VAL A 234 -9.49 2.19 -5.79
C VAL A 234 -9.26 3.15 -4.62
N ARG A 235 -8.04 3.20 -4.05
CA ARG A 235 -7.70 4.16 -2.99
C ARG A 235 -7.92 5.61 -3.43
N ALA A 236 -7.46 5.98 -4.62
CA ALA A 236 -7.58 7.33 -5.15
C ALA A 236 -9.04 7.75 -5.33
N TRP A 237 -9.85 6.87 -5.90
CA TRP A 237 -11.27 7.11 -6.20
C TRP A 237 -12.12 7.14 -4.93
N THR A 238 -11.95 6.15 -4.04
CA THR A 238 -12.78 6.02 -2.82
C THR A 238 -12.29 6.87 -1.67
N LYS A 239 -11.06 7.39 -1.74
CA LYS A 239 -10.35 8.03 -0.60
C LYS A 239 -10.33 7.12 0.63
N SER A 240 -10.18 5.81 0.42
CA SER A 240 -10.25 4.79 1.46
C SER A 240 -9.15 3.75 1.32
N VAL A 241 -8.25 3.69 2.30
CA VAL A 241 -7.28 2.59 2.45
C VAL A 241 -8.02 1.28 2.76
N GLY A 242 -9.12 1.34 3.53
CA GLY A 242 -9.93 0.17 3.83
C GLY A 242 -10.61 -0.45 2.61
N ALA A 243 -11.02 0.36 1.61
CA ALA A 243 -11.57 -0.15 0.35
C ALA A 243 -10.51 -0.89 -0.46
N SER A 244 -9.31 -0.31 -0.59
CA SER A 244 -8.18 -0.97 -1.25
C SER A 244 -7.78 -2.27 -0.54
N LEU A 245 -7.77 -2.27 0.80
CA LEU A 245 -7.51 -3.49 1.58
C LEU A 245 -8.54 -4.59 1.30
N CYS A 246 -9.84 -4.27 1.18
CA CYS A 246 -10.85 -5.28 0.84
C CYS A 246 -10.58 -5.92 -0.53
N VAL A 247 -10.18 -5.12 -1.54
CA VAL A 247 -9.77 -5.64 -2.86
C VAL A 247 -8.53 -6.52 -2.73
N HIS A 248 -7.52 -6.07 -1.99
CA HIS A 248 -6.26 -6.78 -1.82
C HIS A 248 -6.45 -8.13 -1.11
N VAL A 249 -7.21 -8.14 -0.02
CA VAL A 249 -7.58 -9.38 0.70
C VAL A 249 -8.36 -10.33 -0.22
N GLY A 250 -9.34 -9.83 -0.99
CA GLY A 250 -10.09 -10.64 -1.93
C GLY A 250 -9.21 -11.25 -3.03
N TYR A 251 -8.26 -10.48 -3.55
CA TYR A 251 -7.26 -10.93 -4.52
C TYR A 251 -6.36 -12.04 -3.94
N ASN A 252 -5.71 -11.78 -2.82
CA ASN A 252 -4.81 -12.75 -2.20
C ASN A 252 -5.56 -14.00 -1.72
N PHE A 253 -6.74 -13.83 -1.10
CA PHE A 253 -7.58 -14.96 -0.70
C PHE A 253 -7.86 -15.89 -1.87
N THR A 254 -8.21 -15.34 -3.03
CA THR A 254 -8.50 -16.15 -4.23
C THR A 254 -7.27 -16.92 -4.70
N LEU A 255 -6.10 -16.28 -4.76
CA LEU A 255 -4.86 -16.97 -5.15
C LEU A 255 -4.51 -18.12 -4.21
N PHE A 256 -4.57 -17.88 -2.90
CA PHE A 256 -4.28 -18.91 -1.90
C PHE A 256 -5.35 -20.02 -1.87
N LEU A 257 -6.62 -19.68 -2.15
CA LEU A 257 -7.68 -20.66 -2.29
C LEU A 257 -7.46 -21.57 -3.50
N LEU A 258 -7.09 -21.00 -4.65
CA LEU A 258 -6.75 -21.77 -5.85
C LEU A 258 -5.56 -22.70 -5.59
N LEU A 259 -4.52 -22.19 -4.93
CA LEU A 259 -3.36 -22.99 -4.54
C LEU A 259 -3.75 -24.14 -3.59
N TYR A 260 -4.59 -23.85 -2.58
CA TYR A 260 -5.09 -24.83 -1.64
C TYR A 260 -5.87 -25.97 -2.33
N LEU A 261 -6.74 -25.61 -3.28
CA LEU A 261 -7.53 -26.59 -4.04
C LEU A 261 -6.65 -27.38 -5.02
N ALA A 262 -5.71 -26.74 -5.69
CA ALA A 262 -4.82 -27.38 -6.66
C ALA A 262 -3.83 -28.37 -6.00
N SER A 263 -3.44 -28.11 -4.74
CA SER A 263 -2.52 -28.97 -3.96
C SER A 263 -3.22 -30.02 -3.09
N ASP A 264 -4.49 -30.27 -3.29
CA ASP A 264 -5.30 -31.15 -2.41
C ASP A 264 -5.13 -30.77 -0.92
N HIS A 265 -5.51 -29.55 -0.58
CA HIS A 265 -5.46 -29.02 0.78
C HIS A 265 -4.04 -28.92 1.37
N PHE A 266 -3.07 -28.52 0.52
CA PHE A 266 -1.62 -28.46 0.83
C PHE A 266 -0.99 -29.84 1.17
N ARG A 267 -1.62 -30.96 0.77
CA ARG A 267 -1.07 -32.31 0.97
C ARG A 267 -0.10 -32.71 -0.14
N HIS A 268 -0.26 -32.14 -1.33
CA HIS A 268 0.47 -32.48 -2.55
C HIS A 268 1.09 -31.25 -3.20
N LEU A 269 1.94 -30.56 -2.44
CA LEU A 269 2.62 -29.34 -2.93
C LEU A 269 3.62 -29.66 -4.05
N GLU A 270 4.13 -30.88 -4.12
CA GLU A 270 5.01 -31.37 -5.19
C GLU A 270 4.34 -31.38 -6.58
N LYS A 271 3.01 -31.32 -6.67
CA LYS A 271 2.28 -31.27 -7.96
C LYS A 271 2.25 -29.87 -8.57
N LEU A 272 2.76 -28.86 -7.86
CA LEU A 272 2.70 -27.46 -8.28
C LEU A 272 3.99 -27.00 -8.96
N GLY A 273 5.06 -27.82 -8.95
CA GLY A 273 6.38 -27.52 -9.54
C GLY A 273 6.62 -28.10 -10.93
#